data_941c8cf6a28b7ac61d50ba2508698d93
#
_entry.id   941c8cf6a28b7ac61d50ba2508698d93
#
_cell.length_a   1.000
_cell.length_b   1.000
_cell.length_c   1.000
_cell.angle_alpha   90.00
_cell.angle_beta   90.00
_cell.angle_gamma   90.00
#
_symmetry.space_group_name_H-M   'P 1'
#
loop_
_entity.id
_entity.type
_entity.pdbx_description
1 polymer ?
#
loop_
_entity_poly.entity_id
_entity_poly.type
_entity_poly.pdbx_seq_one_letter_code
_entity_poly.pdbx_strand_id
1 'polypeptide(L)'
;GSAVMAAMLLSLLILNIVFNKKIELRAENAIKNVFTLDSDEYLNYESENDTGSLYYASLVYMGADSENRDDIYQILTPKEKKLMDWYETHPSDEMQRAKINEATYYMEARTEYYEDSNERLLAYVDVTGEPELVKEISFGVLLDAFVIAALGAAIGYFLGKKLEQNDKAQKTFFENTSHELKTPLMAICGYAEEIEMGVITDYSQAGRMIVSQTERMSKLIEDILYLSKMESGTEPLKCEPIEMASLVQDILMPLEGIVNRRNLSVSLELDEGYVNGDPEKLEHAVANLITNSVKYACSQIEISWKNQVLSIWNDGGELSTEDFSHMFERFHTGQNGNSGIGLALSKEIVEMHGWKLSAKNDRHGICLSMVCHS
;
A
#
# COMPACT_ATOMS: atom_id res chain seq x y z
N GLY A 1 6.13 1.88 -14.98
CA GLY A 1 4.80 2.18 -15.56
C GLY A 1 4.77 2.05 -17.07
N SER A 2 5.64 2.79 -17.79
CA SER A 2 5.65 2.83 -19.27
C SER A 2 5.96 1.50 -19.95
N ALA A 3 6.90 0.71 -19.43
CA ALA A 3 7.26 -0.60 -19.99
C ALA A 3 6.13 -1.64 -19.84
N VAL A 4 5.42 -1.64 -18.73
CA VAL A 4 4.26 -2.53 -18.49
C VAL A 4 3.10 -2.17 -19.42
N MET A 5 2.80 -0.89 -19.58
CA MET A 5 1.78 -0.40 -20.51
C MET A 5 2.11 -0.74 -21.96
N ALA A 6 3.37 -0.58 -22.37
CA ALA A 6 3.83 -0.94 -23.70
C ALA A 6 3.71 -2.45 -23.96
N ALA A 7 4.08 -3.29 -23.00
CA ALA A 7 3.92 -4.75 -23.08
C ALA A 7 2.46 -5.18 -23.18
N MET A 8 1.56 -4.55 -22.44
CA MET A 8 0.12 -4.79 -22.49
C MET A 8 -0.48 -4.40 -23.85
N LEU A 9 -0.14 -3.24 -24.39
CA LEU A 9 -0.58 -2.81 -25.72
C LEU A 9 -0.08 -3.75 -26.80
N LEU A 10 1.16 -4.23 -26.69
CA LEU A 10 1.75 -5.20 -27.62
C LEU A 10 1.02 -6.54 -27.53
N SER A 11 0.71 -7.05 -26.35
CA SER A 11 -0.02 -8.31 -26.17
C SER A 11 -1.42 -8.26 -26.75
N LEU A 12 -2.12 -7.14 -26.60
CA LEU A 12 -3.43 -6.91 -27.21
C LEU A 12 -3.38 -6.85 -28.73
N LEU A 13 -2.37 -6.21 -29.28
CA LEU A 13 -2.15 -6.17 -30.72
C LEU A 13 -1.93 -7.59 -31.28
N ILE A 14 -1.07 -8.37 -30.59
CA ILE A 14 -0.82 -9.77 -30.96
C ILE A 14 -2.10 -10.61 -30.84
N LEU A 15 -2.88 -10.44 -29.78
CA LEU A 15 -4.14 -11.15 -29.57
C LEU A 15 -5.13 -10.86 -30.71
N ASN A 16 -5.27 -9.59 -31.10
CA ASN A 16 -6.13 -9.16 -32.19
C ASN A 16 -5.70 -9.79 -33.54
N ILE A 17 -4.39 -9.78 -33.82
CA ILE A 17 -3.83 -10.41 -35.04
C ILE A 17 -4.12 -11.92 -35.06
N VAL A 18 -3.87 -12.61 -33.94
CA VAL A 18 -4.08 -14.07 -33.82
C VAL A 18 -5.55 -14.42 -33.98
N PHE A 19 -6.46 -13.66 -33.37
CA PHE A 19 -7.92 -13.89 -33.51
C PHE A 19 -8.39 -13.68 -34.94
N ASN A 20 -8.01 -12.56 -35.58
CA ASN A 20 -8.41 -12.30 -36.96
C ASN A 20 -7.90 -13.42 -37.93
N LYS A 21 -6.65 -13.85 -37.73
CA LYS A 21 -6.09 -14.97 -38.52
C LYS A 21 -6.80 -16.30 -38.28
N LYS A 22 -7.26 -16.53 -37.04
CA LYS A 22 -8.03 -17.75 -36.71
C LYS A 22 -9.43 -17.73 -37.33
N ILE A 23 -10.09 -16.57 -37.41
CA ILE A 23 -11.37 -16.39 -38.11
C ILE A 23 -11.19 -16.68 -39.59
N GLU A 24 -10.17 -16.07 -40.21
CA GLU A 24 -9.84 -16.29 -41.62
C GLU A 24 -9.60 -17.78 -41.95
N LEU A 25 -8.77 -18.45 -41.15
CA LEU A 25 -8.47 -19.88 -41.34
C LEU A 25 -9.71 -20.77 -41.20
N ARG A 26 -10.60 -20.46 -40.26
CA ARG A 26 -11.85 -21.19 -40.08
C ARG A 26 -12.82 -20.98 -41.27
N ALA A 27 -12.93 -19.75 -41.76
CA ALA A 27 -13.73 -19.41 -42.94
C ALA A 27 -13.17 -20.12 -44.17
N GLU A 28 -11.85 -20.13 -44.37
CA GLU A 28 -11.19 -20.87 -45.46
C GLU A 28 -11.48 -22.36 -45.42
N ASN A 29 -11.39 -22.98 -44.24
CA ASN A 29 -11.68 -24.41 -44.09
C ASN A 29 -13.17 -24.70 -44.36
N ALA A 30 -14.08 -23.85 -43.89
CA ALA A 30 -15.52 -24.02 -44.17
C ALA A 30 -15.83 -23.90 -45.66
N ILE A 31 -15.24 -22.93 -46.35
CA ILE A 31 -15.38 -22.76 -47.81
C ILE A 31 -14.79 -23.96 -48.55
N LYS A 32 -13.60 -24.42 -48.18
CA LYS A 32 -13.01 -25.62 -48.80
C LYS A 32 -13.87 -26.87 -48.63
N ASN A 33 -14.41 -27.05 -47.42
CA ASN A 33 -15.26 -28.21 -47.13
C ASN A 33 -16.51 -28.19 -47.98
N VAL A 34 -17.18 -27.06 -48.11
CA VAL A 34 -18.45 -26.98 -48.89
C VAL A 34 -18.25 -27.29 -50.38
N PHE A 35 -17.10 -26.93 -50.94
CA PHE A 35 -16.76 -27.29 -52.32
C PHE A 35 -16.42 -28.78 -52.54
N THR A 36 -16.19 -29.54 -51.45
CA THR A 36 -15.86 -30.97 -51.53
C THR A 36 -17.06 -31.87 -51.28
N LEU A 37 -18.24 -31.30 -50.90
CA LEU A 37 -19.47 -32.04 -50.64
C LEU A 37 -20.19 -32.37 -51.94
N ASP A 38 -20.69 -33.59 -52.04
CA ASP A 38 -21.64 -33.97 -53.10
C ASP A 38 -23.03 -33.34 -52.81
N SER A 39 -23.91 -33.25 -53.81
CA SER A 39 -25.21 -32.61 -53.68
C SER A 39 -26.07 -33.15 -52.52
N ASP A 40 -26.05 -34.44 -52.29
CA ASP A 40 -26.80 -35.11 -51.22
C ASP A 40 -26.14 -34.86 -49.84
N GLU A 41 -24.80 -34.73 -49.76
CA GLU A 41 -24.03 -34.39 -48.56
C GLU A 41 -24.20 -32.90 -48.21
N TYR A 42 -24.31 -32.04 -49.22
CA TYR A 42 -24.54 -30.60 -49.00
C TYR A 42 -25.89 -30.31 -48.34
N LEU A 43 -26.97 -30.97 -48.75
CA LEU A 43 -28.30 -30.83 -48.14
C LEU A 43 -28.28 -31.29 -46.66
N ASN A 44 -27.56 -32.34 -46.34
CA ASN A 44 -27.37 -32.80 -44.98
C ASN A 44 -26.48 -31.83 -44.15
N TYR A 45 -25.43 -31.32 -44.77
CA TYR A 45 -24.51 -30.34 -44.16
C TYR A 45 -25.27 -29.04 -43.80
N GLU A 46 -26.12 -28.54 -44.68
CA GLU A 46 -26.93 -27.34 -44.40
C GLU A 46 -27.96 -27.59 -43.29
N SER A 47 -28.61 -28.76 -43.27
CA SER A 47 -29.59 -29.12 -42.24
C SER A 47 -28.96 -29.37 -40.85
N GLU A 48 -27.77 -29.96 -40.78
CA GLU A 48 -27.07 -30.22 -39.50
C GLU A 48 -26.44 -28.96 -38.91
N ASN A 49 -25.97 -28.03 -39.73
CA ASN A 49 -25.28 -26.83 -39.31
C ASN A 49 -26.20 -25.64 -38.97
N ASP A 50 -27.51 -25.73 -39.32
CA ASP A 50 -28.52 -24.76 -38.85
C ASP A 50 -28.74 -24.79 -37.32
N THR A 51 -28.20 -25.81 -36.65
CA THR A 51 -28.32 -26.02 -35.19
C THR A 51 -27.15 -25.48 -34.32
N GLY A 52 -26.20 -24.68 -34.87
CA GLY A 52 -25.25 -23.98 -34.01
C GLY A 52 -23.77 -24.10 -34.32
N SER A 53 -23.34 -24.52 -35.49
CA SER A 53 -21.96 -24.40 -35.91
C SER A 53 -21.64 -22.94 -36.26
N LEU A 54 -20.67 -22.36 -35.57
CA LEU A 54 -20.27 -20.95 -35.73
C LEU A 54 -19.71 -20.60 -37.12
N TYR A 55 -19.38 -21.57 -37.94
CA TYR A 55 -18.76 -21.38 -39.26
C TYR A 55 -19.27 -22.44 -40.24
N TYR A 56 -20.33 -22.17 -40.95
CA TYR A 56 -20.70 -22.94 -42.12
C TYR A 56 -20.68 -22.06 -43.37
N ALA A 57 -20.24 -22.62 -44.48
CA ALA A 57 -20.25 -21.95 -45.74
C ALA A 57 -21.55 -22.30 -46.48
N SER A 58 -22.17 -21.31 -47.10
CA SER A 58 -23.30 -21.51 -48.02
C SER A 58 -22.83 -21.32 -49.44
N LEU A 59 -23.46 -22.04 -50.39
CA LEU A 59 -23.21 -21.94 -51.83
C LEU A 59 -24.28 -21.10 -52.50
N VAL A 60 -23.86 -20.27 -53.42
CA VAL A 60 -24.73 -19.53 -54.34
C VAL A 60 -24.36 -19.91 -55.74
N TYR A 61 -25.33 -20.40 -56.48
CA TYR A 61 -25.17 -20.69 -57.88
C TYR A 61 -25.16 -19.40 -58.70
N MET A 62 -24.11 -19.17 -59.47
CA MET A 62 -23.91 -17.93 -60.26
C MET A 62 -24.28 -18.10 -61.77
N GLY A 63 -24.60 -19.31 -62.18
CA GLY A 63 -24.90 -19.61 -63.56
C GLY A 63 -23.71 -20.05 -64.42
N ALA A 64 -23.96 -20.75 -65.51
CA ALA A 64 -22.91 -21.24 -66.39
C ALA A 64 -22.60 -20.25 -67.54
N ASP A 65 -23.55 -19.52 -68.02
CA ASP A 65 -23.42 -18.52 -69.09
C ASP A 65 -24.44 -17.38 -68.94
N SER A 66 -24.20 -16.25 -69.63
CA SER A 66 -25.01 -15.04 -69.55
C SER A 66 -26.51 -15.18 -69.87
N GLU A 67 -26.91 -16.26 -70.48
CA GLU A 67 -28.34 -16.47 -70.93
C GLU A 67 -29.25 -16.87 -69.73
N ASN A 68 -28.83 -17.51 -68.70
CA ASN A 68 -29.66 -17.94 -67.56
C ASN A 68 -29.56 -17.07 -66.30
N ARG A 69 -28.81 -16.00 -66.37
CA ARG A 69 -28.52 -15.15 -65.20
C ARG A 69 -29.74 -14.49 -64.59
N ASP A 70 -30.62 -13.94 -65.42
CA ASP A 70 -31.82 -13.23 -64.94
C ASP A 70 -32.78 -14.16 -64.19
N ASP A 71 -32.90 -15.42 -64.63
CA ASP A 71 -33.72 -16.41 -63.99
C ASP A 71 -33.15 -16.85 -62.64
N ILE A 72 -31.83 -17.04 -62.56
CA ILE A 72 -31.12 -17.38 -61.30
C ILE A 72 -31.23 -16.23 -60.32
N TYR A 73 -30.99 -14.99 -60.78
CA TYR A 73 -31.08 -13.81 -59.93
C TYR A 73 -32.48 -13.63 -59.30
N GLN A 74 -33.53 -14.09 -59.92
CA GLN A 74 -34.90 -14.00 -59.38
C GLN A 74 -35.11 -14.92 -58.18
N ILE A 75 -34.46 -16.08 -58.13
CA ILE A 75 -34.64 -17.11 -57.09
C ILE A 75 -33.72 -16.82 -55.85
N LEU A 76 -32.67 -16.01 -55.98
CA LEU A 76 -31.76 -15.68 -54.89
C LEU A 76 -32.43 -14.85 -53.78
N THR A 77 -32.05 -15.12 -52.55
CA THR A 77 -32.43 -14.30 -51.40
C THR A 77 -31.88 -12.86 -51.52
N PRO A 78 -32.46 -11.88 -50.84
CA PRO A 78 -31.93 -10.51 -50.83
C PRO A 78 -30.48 -10.41 -50.36
N LYS A 79 -30.02 -11.36 -49.50
CA LYS A 79 -28.64 -11.47 -49.01
C LYS A 79 -27.71 -11.93 -50.14
N GLU A 80 -28.07 -13.02 -50.79
CA GLU A 80 -27.30 -13.63 -51.90
C GLU A 80 -27.16 -12.69 -53.09
N LYS A 81 -28.24 -11.95 -53.46
CA LYS A 81 -28.18 -10.91 -54.48
C LYS A 81 -27.08 -9.88 -54.19
N LYS A 82 -27.01 -9.39 -52.98
CA LYS A 82 -25.98 -8.43 -52.59
C LYS A 82 -24.56 -9.01 -52.62
N LEU A 83 -24.41 -10.29 -52.24
CA LEU A 83 -23.10 -10.98 -52.29
C LEU A 83 -22.67 -11.14 -53.75
N MET A 84 -23.59 -11.56 -54.64
CA MET A 84 -23.35 -11.72 -56.05
C MET A 84 -23.00 -10.38 -56.72
N ASP A 85 -23.76 -9.30 -56.48
CA ASP A 85 -23.50 -7.97 -57.00
C ASP A 85 -22.15 -7.43 -56.58
N TRP A 86 -21.79 -7.67 -55.29
CA TRP A 86 -20.48 -7.28 -54.76
C TRP A 86 -19.36 -8.05 -55.46
N TYR A 87 -19.49 -9.38 -55.55
CA TYR A 87 -18.49 -10.25 -56.19
C TYR A 87 -18.26 -9.93 -57.65
N GLU A 88 -19.30 -9.58 -58.39
CA GLU A 88 -19.20 -9.19 -59.81
C GLU A 88 -18.39 -7.90 -60.02
N THR A 89 -18.44 -7.00 -59.04
CA THR A 89 -17.63 -5.76 -59.07
C THR A 89 -16.19 -5.99 -58.57
N HIS A 90 -15.95 -7.13 -57.89
CA HIS A 90 -14.65 -7.50 -57.31
C HIS A 90 -14.31 -8.97 -57.61
N PRO A 91 -14.22 -9.37 -58.87
CA PRO A 91 -14.02 -10.78 -59.20
C PRO A 91 -12.61 -11.25 -58.77
N SER A 92 -12.54 -12.43 -58.13
CA SER A 92 -11.29 -13.06 -57.75
C SER A 92 -11.51 -14.58 -57.60
N ASP A 93 -10.50 -15.35 -57.97
CA ASP A 93 -10.46 -16.79 -57.74
C ASP A 93 -9.86 -17.17 -56.39
N GLU A 94 -9.39 -16.17 -55.62
CA GLU A 94 -8.90 -16.36 -54.27
C GLU A 94 -9.95 -15.90 -53.24
N MET A 95 -9.90 -16.49 -52.06
CA MET A 95 -10.77 -16.11 -50.94
C MET A 95 -10.64 -14.61 -50.61
N GLN A 96 -11.76 -13.89 -50.60
CA GLN A 96 -11.80 -12.47 -50.30
C GLN A 96 -12.63 -12.17 -49.05
N ARG A 97 -12.20 -11.15 -48.31
CA ARG A 97 -12.98 -10.58 -47.21
C ARG A 97 -13.78 -9.39 -47.75
N ALA A 98 -15.10 -9.48 -47.69
CA ALA A 98 -15.98 -8.41 -48.10
C ALA A 98 -16.77 -7.85 -46.91
N LYS A 99 -16.91 -6.53 -46.87
CA LYS A 99 -17.86 -5.87 -45.97
C LYS A 99 -19.00 -5.30 -46.79
N ILE A 100 -20.18 -5.90 -46.64
CA ILE A 100 -21.37 -5.53 -47.42
C ILE A 100 -22.39 -4.99 -46.40
N ASN A 101 -22.70 -3.69 -46.47
CA ASN A 101 -23.44 -2.95 -45.44
C ASN A 101 -22.74 -3.08 -44.06
N GLU A 102 -23.43 -3.68 -43.08
CA GLU A 102 -22.92 -3.91 -41.72
C GLU A 102 -22.35 -5.32 -41.51
N ALA A 103 -22.53 -6.20 -42.51
CA ALA A 103 -22.11 -7.59 -42.41
C ALA A 103 -20.73 -7.82 -43.05
N THR A 104 -19.98 -8.76 -42.48
CA THR A 104 -18.64 -9.15 -42.94
C THR A 104 -18.67 -10.60 -43.40
N TYR A 105 -18.20 -10.82 -44.62
CA TYR A 105 -18.19 -12.14 -45.25
C TYR A 105 -16.78 -12.51 -45.71
N TYR A 106 -16.48 -13.81 -45.69
CA TYR A 106 -15.43 -14.40 -46.49
C TYR A 106 -16.08 -15.14 -47.61
N MET A 107 -15.57 -14.98 -48.84
CA MET A 107 -16.17 -15.59 -50.05
C MET A 107 -15.07 -16.00 -51.04
N GLU A 108 -15.36 -17.06 -51.77
CA GLU A 108 -14.49 -17.60 -52.83
C GLU A 108 -15.42 -18.17 -53.92
N ALA A 109 -15.14 -17.89 -55.19
CA ALA A 109 -15.86 -18.49 -56.29
C ALA A 109 -15.00 -19.51 -57.00
N ARG A 110 -15.61 -20.62 -57.40
CA ARG A 110 -14.96 -21.64 -58.21
C ARG A 110 -15.82 -21.95 -59.42
N THR A 111 -15.16 -22.27 -60.51
CA THR A 111 -15.83 -22.81 -61.72
C THR A 111 -15.66 -24.33 -61.70
N GLU A 112 -16.77 -25.03 -61.63
CA GLU A 112 -16.82 -26.47 -61.75
C GLU A 112 -17.14 -26.88 -63.17
N TYR A 113 -16.44 -27.87 -63.70
CA TYR A 113 -16.54 -28.33 -65.07
C TYR A 113 -17.26 -29.64 -65.07
N TYR A 114 -18.46 -29.63 -65.64
CA TYR A 114 -19.28 -30.83 -65.90
C TYR A 114 -19.25 -31.20 -67.39
N GLU A 115 -19.65 -32.43 -67.77
CA GLU A 115 -19.58 -32.90 -69.16
C GLU A 115 -20.34 -32.03 -70.15
N ASP A 116 -21.44 -31.38 -69.73
CA ASP A 116 -22.30 -30.56 -70.59
C ASP A 116 -22.40 -29.08 -70.21
N SER A 117 -21.78 -28.65 -69.09
CA SER A 117 -21.84 -27.25 -68.62
C SER A 117 -20.69 -26.88 -67.71
N ASN A 118 -20.32 -25.58 -67.70
CA ASN A 118 -19.41 -25.00 -66.73
C ASN A 118 -20.24 -24.20 -65.72
N GLU A 119 -20.23 -24.62 -64.49
CA GLU A 119 -20.98 -23.93 -63.44
C GLU A 119 -20.08 -23.10 -62.56
N ARG A 120 -20.45 -21.87 -62.26
CA ARG A 120 -19.77 -21.00 -61.34
C ARG A 120 -20.52 -20.94 -60.02
N LEU A 121 -19.82 -21.32 -58.92
CA LEU A 121 -20.37 -21.38 -57.57
C LEU A 121 -19.64 -20.36 -56.70
N LEU A 122 -20.39 -19.59 -55.91
CA LEU A 122 -19.87 -18.69 -54.89
C LEU A 122 -20.13 -19.27 -53.50
N ALA A 123 -19.07 -19.66 -52.82
CA ALA A 123 -19.15 -20.06 -51.41
C ALA A 123 -18.93 -18.83 -50.51
N TYR A 124 -19.71 -18.68 -49.47
CA TYR A 124 -19.54 -17.59 -48.51
C TYR A 124 -19.77 -18.04 -47.08
N VAL A 125 -19.06 -17.38 -46.14
CA VAL A 125 -19.19 -17.55 -44.68
C VAL A 125 -19.49 -16.20 -44.07
N ASP A 126 -20.54 -16.13 -43.27
CA ASP A 126 -20.92 -14.93 -42.51
C ASP A 126 -20.15 -14.88 -41.19
N VAL A 127 -19.31 -13.87 -41.01
CA VAL A 127 -18.49 -13.66 -39.80
C VAL A 127 -18.82 -12.32 -39.15
N THR A 128 -20.02 -11.82 -39.34
CA THR A 128 -20.42 -10.45 -38.94
C THR A 128 -20.22 -10.18 -37.44
N GLY A 129 -20.59 -11.12 -36.58
CA GLY A 129 -20.47 -10.92 -35.11
C GLY A 129 -19.06 -11.11 -34.53
N GLU A 130 -18.19 -11.78 -35.26
CA GLU A 130 -16.87 -12.15 -34.74
C GLU A 130 -15.91 -10.98 -34.51
N PRO A 131 -15.77 -10.01 -35.44
CA PRO A 131 -14.92 -8.84 -35.25
C PRO A 131 -15.39 -7.92 -34.11
N GLU A 132 -16.69 -7.88 -33.83
CA GLU A 132 -17.28 -7.08 -32.75
C GLU A 132 -16.98 -7.69 -31.39
N LEU A 133 -17.17 -9.03 -31.25
CA LEU A 133 -16.79 -9.75 -30.05
C LEU A 133 -15.29 -9.58 -29.69
N VAL A 134 -14.42 -9.65 -30.72
CA VAL A 134 -12.97 -9.42 -30.52
C VAL A 134 -12.70 -8.01 -29.99
N LYS A 135 -13.41 -6.99 -30.46
CA LYS A 135 -13.28 -5.62 -29.98
C LYS A 135 -13.77 -5.46 -28.54
N GLU A 136 -14.91 -6.04 -28.21
CA GLU A 136 -15.47 -5.99 -26.85
C GLU A 136 -14.55 -6.66 -25.84
N ILE A 137 -14.06 -7.87 -26.14
CA ILE A 137 -13.09 -8.57 -25.29
C ILE A 137 -11.79 -7.78 -25.16
N SER A 138 -11.27 -7.24 -26.25
CA SER A 138 -10.06 -6.43 -26.23
C SER A 138 -10.20 -5.17 -25.39
N PHE A 139 -11.36 -4.50 -25.45
CA PHE A 139 -11.66 -3.33 -24.64
C PHE A 139 -11.77 -3.69 -23.15
N GLY A 140 -12.44 -4.81 -22.82
CA GLY A 140 -12.53 -5.32 -21.45
C GLY A 140 -11.14 -5.58 -20.83
N VAL A 141 -10.28 -6.30 -21.55
CA VAL A 141 -8.91 -6.59 -21.12
C VAL A 141 -8.07 -5.32 -20.93
N LEU A 142 -8.26 -4.31 -21.80
CA LEU A 142 -7.59 -2.99 -21.65
C LEU A 142 -8.04 -2.26 -20.37
N LEU A 143 -9.33 -2.29 -20.10
CA LEU A 143 -9.89 -1.65 -18.92
C LEU A 143 -9.36 -2.30 -17.63
N ASP A 144 -9.37 -3.63 -17.55
CA ASP A 144 -8.84 -4.39 -16.42
C ASP A 144 -7.34 -4.10 -16.21
N ALA A 145 -6.57 -4.09 -17.29
CA ALA A 145 -5.16 -3.77 -17.28
C ALA A 145 -4.88 -2.34 -16.74
N PHE A 146 -5.71 -1.38 -17.15
CA PHE A 146 -5.61 0.01 -16.68
C PHE A 146 -5.92 0.11 -15.18
N VAL A 147 -6.97 -0.58 -14.71
CA VAL A 147 -7.34 -0.60 -13.29
C VAL A 147 -6.20 -1.20 -12.44
N ILE A 148 -5.65 -2.34 -12.86
CA ILE A 148 -4.53 -2.99 -12.15
C ILE A 148 -3.30 -2.07 -12.11
N ALA A 149 -2.97 -1.41 -13.22
CA ALA A 149 -1.85 -0.48 -13.28
C ALA A 149 -2.06 0.75 -12.36
N ALA A 150 -3.27 1.29 -12.32
CA ALA A 150 -3.63 2.42 -11.45
C ALA A 150 -3.55 2.05 -9.96
N LEU A 151 -4.06 0.87 -9.58
CA LEU A 151 -3.95 0.35 -8.22
C LEU A 151 -2.48 0.12 -7.82
N GLY A 152 -1.69 -0.50 -8.69
CA GLY A 152 -0.25 -0.71 -8.46
C GLY A 152 0.51 0.60 -8.29
N ALA A 153 0.20 1.62 -9.09
CA ALA A 153 0.78 2.95 -8.96
C ALA A 153 0.40 3.65 -7.65
N ALA A 154 -0.86 3.53 -7.24
CA ALA A 154 -1.34 4.07 -5.97
C ALA A 154 -0.64 3.41 -4.77
N ILE A 155 -0.60 2.08 -4.73
CA ILE A 155 0.10 1.32 -3.68
C ILE A 155 1.59 1.70 -3.66
N GLY A 156 2.26 1.73 -4.81
CA GLY A 156 3.66 2.12 -4.92
C GLY A 156 3.93 3.54 -4.42
N TYR A 157 3.04 4.49 -4.71
CA TYR A 157 3.13 5.85 -4.20
C TYR A 157 3.00 5.92 -2.66
N PHE A 158 2.01 5.21 -2.08
CA PHE A 158 1.82 5.19 -0.63
C PHE A 158 2.98 4.52 0.10
N LEU A 159 3.46 3.37 -0.42
CA LEU A 159 4.64 2.68 0.15
C LEU A 159 5.90 3.53 0.04
N GLY A 160 6.14 4.15 -1.12
CA GLY A 160 7.29 5.03 -1.32
C GLY A 160 7.29 6.22 -0.37
N LYS A 161 6.14 6.86 -0.19
CA LYS A 161 5.99 7.97 0.77
C LYS A 161 6.24 7.54 2.21
N LYS A 162 5.73 6.35 2.60
CA LYS A 162 5.96 5.81 3.95
C LYS A 162 7.44 5.47 4.20
N LEU A 163 8.12 4.88 3.21
CA LEU A 163 9.55 4.60 3.28
C LEU A 163 10.37 5.89 3.41
N GLU A 164 10.09 6.90 2.57
CA GLU A 164 10.77 8.20 2.65
C GLU A 164 10.57 8.89 4.01
N GLN A 165 9.38 8.79 4.61
CA GLN A 165 9.13 9.32 5.95
C GLN A 165 9.93 8.57 7.01
N ASN A 166 10.02 7.25 6.93
CA ASN A 166 10.81 6.44 7.85
C ASN A 166 12.31 6.76 7.73
N ASP A 167 12.83 6.87 6.50
CA ASP A 167 14.24 7.20 6.26
C ASP A 167 14.59 8.60 6.82
N LYS A 168 13.71 9.58 6.63
CA LYS A 168 13.88 10.93 7.19
C LYS A 168 13.86 10.90 8.72
N ALA A 169 12.89 10.19 9.31
CA ALA A 169 12.80 10.05 10.77
C ALA A 169 14.06 9.39 11.35
N GLN A 170 14.55 8.34 10.72
CA GLN A 170 15.77 7.65 11.12
C GLN A 170 17.02 8.56 11.01
N LYS A 171 17.15 9.30 9.90
CA LYS A 171 18.25 10.25 9.73
C LYS A 171 18.22 11.33 10.78
N THR A 172 17.07 11.94 11.02
CA THR A 172 16.88 12.97 12.06
C THR A 172 17.20 12.40 13.45
N PHE A 173 16.81 11.15 13.73
CA PHE A 173 17.15 10.45 14.97
C PHE A 173 18.66 10.34 15.18
N PHE A 174 19.42 9.90 14.17
CA PHE A 174 20.88 9.80 14.27
C PHE A 174 21.58 11.16 14.40
N GLU A 175 21.11 12.18 13.68
CA GLU A 175 21.62 13.55 13.79
C GLU A 175 21.40 14.10 15.20
N ASN A 176 20.19 14.00 15.73
CA ASN A 176 19.86 14.48 17.08
C ASN A 176 20.62 13.69 18.16
N THR A 177 20.71 12.36 18.04
CA THR A 177 21.49 11.52 18.94
C THR A 177 22.95 11.98 19.00
N SER A 178 23.55 12.23 17.84
CA SER A 178 24.93 12.68 17.74
C SER A 178 25.16 14.04 18.45
N HIS A 179 24.20 14.96 18.27
CA HIS A 179 24.22 16.26 18.92
C HIS A 179 24.07 16.16 20.45
N GLU A 180 23.11 15.34 20.92
CA GLU A 180 22.87 15.15 22.35
C GLU A 180 24.03 14.42 23.08
N LEU A 181 24.77 13.56 22.38
CA LEU A 181 25.99 12.93 22.92
C LEU A 181 27.20 13.86 22.87
N LYS A 182 27.32 14.72 21.88
CA LYS A 182 28.46 15.62 21.71
C LYS A 182 28.52 16.68 22.81
N THR A 183 27.37 17.22 23.21
CA THR A 183 27.31 18.28 24.23
C THR A 183 27.92 17.86 25.58
N PRO A 184 27.49 16.77 26.24
CA PRO A 184 28.08 16.32 27.49
C PRO A 184 29.54 15.87 27.32
N LEU A 185 29.90 15.27 26.20
CA LEU A 185 31.28 14.88 25.91
C LEU A 185 32.19 16.10 25.85
N MET A 186 31.78 17.17 25.17
CA MET A 186 32.57 18.42 25.13
C MET A 186 32.71 19.07 26.52
N ALA A 187 31.66 18.97 27.37
CA ALA A 187 31.76 19.47 28.74
C ALA A 187 32.76 18.65 29.57
N ILE A 188 32.73 17.30 29.43
CA ILE A 188 33.72 16.42 30.10
C ILE A 188 35.13 16.76 29.66
N CYS A 189 35.38 16.88 28.35
CA CYS A 189 36.67 17.24 27.79
C CYS A 189 37.13 18.63 28.31
N GLY A 190 36.24 19.63 28.29
CA GLY A 190 36.57 20.97 28.78
C GLY A 190 37.01 20.99 30.25
N TYR A 191 36.25 20.33 31.14
CA TYR A 191 36.66 20.24 32.54
C TYR A 191 37.97 19.47 32.73
N ALA A 192 38.18 18.41 31.93
CA ALA A 192 39.45 17.65 31.99
C ALA A 192 40.63 18.48 31.53
N GLU A 193 40.50 19.25 30.44
CA GLU A 193 41.53 20.19 29.93
C GLU A 193 41.83 21.32 30.93
N GLU A 194 40.80 21.90 31.58
CA GLU A 194 40.96 22.94 32.58
C GLU A 194 41.66 22.41 33.82
N ILE A 195 41.43 21.14 34.21
CA ILE A 195 42.20 20.46 35.29
C ILE A 195 43.66 20.28 34.88
N GLU A 196 43.91 19.79 33.63
CA GLU A 196 45.27 19.57 33.11
C GLU A 196 46.09 20.86 33.06
N MET A 197 45.45 21.96 32.64
CA MET A 197 46.08 23.27 32.57
C MET A 197 46.28 23.96 33.96
N GLY A 198 45.73 23.38 35.02
CA GLY A 198 45.79 23.98 36.37
C GLY A 198 44.96 25.24 36.55
N VAL A 199 43.97 25.47 35.65
CA VAL A 199 43.10 26.65 35.71
C VAL A 199 42.01 26.49 36.77
N ILE A 200 41.53 25.26 37.00
CA ILE A 200 40.53 24.95 38.03
C ILE A 200 41.21 24.78 39.38
N THR A 201 40.70 25.50 40.38
CA THR A 201 41.13 25.36 41.79
C THR A 201 40.22 24.44 42.61
N ASP A 202 38.95 24.30 42.22
CA ASP A 202 37.99 23.36 42.84
C ASP A 202 37.88 22.06 42.04
N TYR A 203 38.83 21.15 42.22
CA TYR A 203 38.83 19.82 41.61
C TYR A 203 37.61 18.98 41.99
N SER A 204 37.01 19.22 43.17
CA SER A 204 35.82 18.50 43.64
C SER A 204 34.60 18.91 42.83
N GLN A 205 34.45 20.19 42.49
CA GLN A 205 33.38 20.67 41.64
C GLN A 205 33.52 20.14 40.21
N ALA A 206 34.71 20.23 39.64
CA ALA A 206 34.98 19.69 38.29
C ALA A 206 34.71 18.20 38.21
N GLY A 207 35.16 17.42 39.20
CA GLY A 207 34.88 15.99 39.28
C GLY A 207 33.39 15.68 39.33
N ARG A 208 32.61 16.42 40.16
CA ARG A 208 31.13 16.26 40.19
C ARG A 208 30.49 16.56 38.84
N MET A 209 30.96 17.58 38.12
CA MET A 209 30.43 17.92 36.81
C MET A 209 30.73 16.83 35.77
N ILE A 210 31.97 16.30 35.76
CA ILE A 210 32.34 15.18 34.88
C ILE A 210 31.48 13.96 35.16
N VAL A 211 31.31 13.56 36.42
CA VAL A 211 30.44 12.43 36.81
C VAL A 211 29.02 12.66 36.36
N SER A 212 28.43 13.84 36.60
CA SER A 212 27.07 14.17 36.19
C SER A 212 26.85 14.09 34.67
N GLN A 213 27.82 14.57 33.87
CA GLN A 213 27.74 14.47 32.43
C GLN A 213 27.89 13.02 31.93
N THR A 214 28.72 12.22 32.60
CA THR A 214 28.89 10.80 32.30
C THR A 214 27.60 10.02 32.59
N GLU A 215 26.95 10.26 33.73
CA GLU A 215 25.65 9.66 34.08
C GLU A 215 24.56 10.03 33.08
N ARG A 216 24.54 11.32 32.65
CA ARG A 216 23.63 11.78 31.62
C ARG A 216 23.85 11.04 30.29
N MET A 217 25.10 10.85 29.86
CA MET A 217 25.43 10.09 28.65
C MET A 217 25.02 8.62 28.78
N SER A 218 25.30 7.98 29.90
CA SER A 218 24.93 6.58 30.14
C SER A 218 23.43 6.38 30.03
N LYS A 219 22.63 7.26 30.65
CA LYS A 219 21.18 7.22 30.55
C LYS A 219 20.69 7.41 29.11
N LEU A 220 21.28 8.36 28.38
CA LEU A 220 20.92 8.58 26.98
C LEU A 220 21.19 7.33 26.11
N ILE A 221 22.34 6.68 26.33
CA ILE A 221 22.68 5.43 25.61
C ILE A 221 21.69 4.31 25.97
N GLU A 222 21.35 4.15 27.26
CA GLU A 222 20.35 3.17 27.70
C GLU A 222 18.99 3.42 27.05
N ASP A 223 18.50 4.66 27.04
CA ASP A 223 17.25 5.06 26.41
C ASP A 223 17.24 4.72 24.89
N ILE A 224 18.35 4.98 24.18
CA ILE A 224 18.52 4.69 22.76
C ILE A 224 18.51 3.18 22.50
N LEU A 225 19.26 2.40 23.29
CA LEU A 225 19.31 0.95 23.17
C LEU A 225 17.94 0.32 23.45
N TYR A 226 17.24 0.84 24.46
CA TYR A 226 15.91 0.39 24.81
C TYR A 226 14.90 0.67 23.67
N LEU A 227 14.93 1.89 23.13
CA LEU A 227 14.10 2.27 21.97
C LEU A 227 14.39 1.39 20.74
N SER A 228 15.67 1.13 20.45
CA SER A 228 16.08 0.27 19.33
C SER A 228 15.57 -1.17 19.47
N LYS A 229 15.57 -1.72 20.70
CA LYS A 229 14.98 -3.04 20.99
C LYS A 229 13.48 -3.05 20.78
N MET A 230 12.77 -2.01 21.19
CA MET A 230 11.33 -1.89 21.01
C MET A 230 10.96 -1.79 19.53
N GLU A 231 11.66 -0.97 18.73
CA GLU A 231 11.40 -0.81 17.29
C GLU A 231 11.64 -2.10 16.50
N SER A 232 12.53 -2.97 16.95
CA SER A 232 12.76 -4.27 16.30
C SER A 232 11.55 -5.21 16.37
N GLY A 233 10.58 -4.94 17.25
CA GLY A 233 9.34 -5.72 17.39
C GLY A 233 9.56 -7.18 17.77
N THR A 234 10.78 -7.53 18.20
CA THR A 234 11.20 -8.92 18.41
C THR A 234 10.75 -9.50 19.75
N GLU A 235 10.42 -8.65 20.74
CA GLU A 235 9.99 -9.11 22.05
C GLU A 235 8.50 -8.88 22.26
N PRO A 236 7.67 -9.95 22.38
CA PRO A 236 6.29 -9.80 22.80
C PRO A 236 6.21 -9.28 24.25
N LEU A 237 5.15 -8.52 24.55
CA LEU A 237 4.89 -8.10 25.93
C LEU A 237 4.72 -9.32 26.84
N LYS A 238 5.40 -9.31 27.99
CA LYS A 238 5.24 -10.30 29.06
C LYS A 238 4.25 -9.76 30.09
N CYS A 239 2.97 -9.76 29.71
CA CYS A 239 1.94 -9.17 30.56
C CYS A 239 1.63 -10.05 31.77
N GLU A 240 1.64 -9.44 32.96
CA GLU A 240 1.20 -10.01 34.20
C GLU A 240 0.42 -8.98 35.04
N PRO A 241 -0.33 -9.41 36.07
CA PRO A 241 -1.05 -8.48 36.93
C PRO A 241 -0.09 -7.63 37.75
N ILE A 242 -0.16 -6.31 37.62
CA ILE A 242 0.68 -5.32 38.31
C ILE A 242 -0.22 -4.46 39.18
N GLU A 243 0.12 -4.35 40.45
CA GLU A 243 -0.51 -3.41 41.36
C GLU A 243 0.09 -2.02 41.19
N MET A 244 -0.69 -1.11 40.66
CA MET A 244 -0.20 0.23 40.29
C MET A 244 0.19 1.07 41.50
N ALA A 245 -0.48 0.90 42.64
CA ALA A 245 -0.14 1.61 43.87
C ALA A 245 1.27 1.24 44.36
N SER A 246 1.59 -0.06 44.42
CA SER A 246 2.92 -0.56 44.76
C SER A 246 3.97 -0.08 43.78
N LEU A 247 3.71 -0.18 42.46
CA LEU A 247 4.65 0.28 41.43
C LEU A 247 5.04 1.78 41.62
N VAL A 248 4.04 2.63 41.85
CA VAL A 248 4.28 4.08 42.07
C VAL A 248 5.09 4.31 43.32
N GLN A 249 4.81 3.58 44.41
CA GLN A 249 5.55 3.71 45.68
C GLN A 249 7.00 3.25 45.53
N ASP A 250 7.23 2.12 44.87
CA ASP A 250 8.58 1.57 44.64
C ASP A 250 9.44 2.55 43.83
N ILE A 251 8.83 3.23 42.82
CA ILE A 251 9.51 4.25 42.03
C ILE A 251 9.80 5.53 42.84
N LEU A 252 8.92 5.94 43.74
CA LEU A 252 9.09 7.14 44.56
C LEU A 252 10.13 6.97 45.68
N MET A 253 10.27 5.78 46.24
CA MET A 253 11.17 5.49 47.37
C MET A 253 12.61 5.97 47.10
N PRO A 254 13.30 5.63 46.01
CA PRO A 254 14.62 6.12 45.72
C PRO A 254 14.70 7.64 45.47
N LEU A 255 13.56 8.28 45.13
CA LEU A 255 13.52 9.72 44.85
C LEU A 255 13.27 10.58 46.06
N GLU A 256 12.94 10.01 47.25
CA GLU A 256 12.70 10.77 48.51
C GLU A 256 13.83 11.72 48.85
N GLY A 257 15.09 11.29 48.68
CA GLY A 257 16.27 12.14 48.93
C GLY A 257 16.34 13.39 48.04
N ILE A 258 15.84 13.30 46.79
CA ILE A 258 15.77 14.43 45.87
C ILE A 258 14.57 15.32 46.22
N VAL A 259 13.43 14.71 46.48
CA VAL A 259 12.18 15.39 46.88
C VAL A 259 12.44 16.27 48.11
N ASN A 260 13.06 15.70 49.15
CA ASN A 260 13.40 16.41 50.37
C ASN A 260 14.42 17.54 50.17
N ARG A 261 15.47 17.32 49.40
CA ARG A 261 16.48 18.36 49.09
C ARG A 261 15.91 19.54 48.34
N ARG A 262 14.88 19.29 47.49
CA ARG A 262 14.20 20.34 46.72
C ARG A 262 13.00 20.94 47.46
N ASN A 263 12.69 20.47 48.67
CA ASN A 263 11.52 20.87 49.48
C ASN A 263 10.19 20.70 48.69
N LEU A 264 10.07 19.61 47.90
CA LEU A 264 8.84 19.31 47.18
C LEU A 264 7.84 18.64 48.09
N SER A 265 6.55 19.01 47.97
CA SER A 265 5.45 18.33 48.63
C SER A 265 4.84 17.32 47.64
N VAL A 266 4.85 16.05 48.03
CA VAL A 266 4.26 14.97 47.19
C VAL A 266 2.99 14.48 47.86
N SER A 267 1.85 14.58 47.15
CA SER A 267 0.56 14.05 47.56
C SER A 267 0.24 12.79 46.76
N LEU A 268 -0.21 11.73 47.44
CA LEU A 268 -0.56 10.44 46.86
C LEU A 268 -2.00 10.11 47.15
N GLU A 269 -2.78 9.81 46.07
CA GLU A 269 -4.15 9.29 46.14
C GLU A 269 -4.23 8.02 45.29
N LEU A 270 -3.87 6.88 45.88
CA LEU A 270 -3.72 5.62 45.20
C LEU A 270 -4.80 4.64 45.64
N ASP A 271 -5.76 4.34 44.76
CA ASP A 271 -6.73 3.29 44.96
C ASP A 271 -6.09 1.91 44.74
N GLU A 272 -6.62 0.88 45.38
CA GLU A 272 -6.26 -0.52 45.06
C GLU A 272 -6.68 -0.86 43.63
N GLY A 273 -5.78 -1.46 42.85
CA GLY A 273 -6.12 -1.87 41.50
C GLY A 273 -4.95 -2.46 40.73
N TYR A 274 -5.30 -3.44 39.91
CA TYR A 274 -4.34 -4.16 39.07
C TYR A 274 -4.55 -3.79 37.60
N VAL A 275 -3.46 -3.74 36.86
CA VAL A 275 -3.45 -3.69 35.41
C VAL A 275 -2.70 -4.89 34.86
N ASN A 276 -3.06 -5.36 33.68
CA ASN A 276 -2.35 -6.46 33.02
C ASN A 276 -1.35 -5.88 32.04
N GLY A 277 -0.07 -5.89 32.38
CA GLY A 277 0.97 -5.29 31.57
C GLY A 277 2.35 -5.90 31.80
N ASP A 278 3.33 -5.47 31.04
CA ASP A 278 4.73 -5.87 31.17
C ASP A 278 5.41 -5.05 32.30
N PRO A 279 5.81 -5.67 33.42
CA PRO A 279 6.29 -4.94 34.61
C PRO A 279 7.53 -4.10 34.32
N GLU A 280 8.51 -4.66 33.62
CA GLU A 280 9.77 -3.98 33.32
C GLU A 280 9.53 -2.74 32.45
N LYS A 281 8.67 -2.86 31.43
CA LYS A 281 8.34 -1.77 30.54
C LYS A 281 7.50 -0.70 31.25
N LEU A 282 6.51 -1.10 32.04
CA LEU A 282 5.67 -0.15 32.77
C LEU A 282 6.44 0.57 33.88
N GLU A 283 7.32 -0.13 34.59
CA GLU A 283 8.24 0.50 35.55
C GLU A 283 9.06 1.60 34.85
N HIS A 284 9.65 1.30 33.70
CA HIS A 284 10.42 2.26 32.94
C HIS A 284 9.59 3.47 32.52
N ALA A 285 8.37 3.25 31.99
CA ALA A 285 7.48 4.33 31.58
C ALA A 285 7.05 5.22 32.76
N VAL A 286 6.56 4.61 33.84
CA VAL A 286 6.08 5.34 35.02
C VAL A 286 7.23 6.05 35.72
N ALA A 287 8.41 5.43 35.82
CA ALA A 287 9.62 6.07 36.39
C ALA A 287 10.03 7.33 35.58
N ASN A 288 9.94 7.28 34.24
CA ASN A 288 10.21 8.46 33.43
C ASN A 288 9.18 9.57 33.67
N LEU A 289 7.88 9.25 33.81
CA LEU A 289 6.85 10.25 34.08
C LEU A 289 7.03 10.90 35.47
N ILE A 290 7.31 10.09 36.51
CA ILE A 290 7.50 10.57 37.88
C ILE A 290 8.81 11.39 37.98
N THR A 291 9.92 10.87 37.46
CA THR A 291 11.21 11.60 37.51
C THR A 291 11.14 12.91 36.72
N ASN A 292 10.39 12.95 35.62
CA ASN A 292 10.16 14.18 34.89
C ASN A 292 9.38 15.19 35.76
N SER A 293 8.31 14.75 36.40
CA SER A 293 7.51 15.59 37.30
C SER A 293 8.32 16.08 38.49
N VAL A 294 9.13 15.21 39.11
CA VAL A 294 10.07 15.62 40.21
C VAL A 294 11.08 16.64 39.70
N LYS A 295 11.56 16.52 38.48
CA LYS A 295 12.54 17.46 37.89
C LYS A 295 11.97 18.85 37.68
N TYR A 296 10.76 18.95 37.16
CA TYR A 296 10.18 20.22 36.74
C TYR A 296 9.29 20.90 37.81
N ALA A 297 8.80 20.16 38.79
CA ALA A 297 8.03 20.73 39.88
C ALA A 297 8.78 21.91 40.56
N CYS A 298 8.04 22.94 40.88
CA CYS A 298 8.50 24.06 41.69
C CYS A 298 8.40 23.77 43.21
N SER A 299 7.23 23.28 43.62
CA SER A 299 6.95 22.99 45.04
C SER A 299 6.02 21.81 45.27
N GLN A 300 5.17 21.44 44.29
CA GLN A 300 4.11 20.44 44.50
C GLN A 300 4.04 19.41 43.38
N ILE A 301 3.76 18.16 43.78
CA ILE A 301 3.49 17.04 42.89
C ILE A 301 2.28 16.29 43.45
N GLU A 302 1.30 15.99 42.60
CA GLU A 302 0.16 15.16 42.94
C GLU A 302 0.16 13.93 42.06
N ILE A 303 0.10 12.74 42.65
CA ILE A 303 0.03 11.48 41.93
C ILE A 303 -1.25 10.78 42.35
N SER A 304 -2.09 10.47 41.41
CA SER A 304 -3.33 9.75 41.66
C SER A 304 -3.49 8.53 40.74
N TRP A 305 -3.94 7.44 41.32
CA TRP A 305 -4.37 6.24 40.61
C TRP A 305 -5.83 5.96 40.93
N LYS A 306 -6.74 6.24 39.99
CA LYS A 306 -8.19 6.07 40.15
C LYS A 306 -8.81 5.63 38.84
N ASN A 307 -9.77 4.72 38.90
CA ASN A 307 -10.54 4.27 37.73
C ASN A 307 -9.65 3.87 36.52
N GLN A 308 -8.55 3.16 36.77
CA GLN A 308 -7.56 2.78 35.75
C GLN A 308 -6.87 3.95 35.04
N VAL A 309 -6.79 5.09 35.71
CA VAL A 309 -6.06 6.27 35.22
C VAL A 309 -4.99 6.64 36.23
N LEU A 310 -3.72 6.59 35.79
CA LEU A 310 -2.61 7.19 36.51
C LEU A 310 -2.45 8.64 36.07
N SER A 311 -2.61 9.58 36.99
CA SER A 311 -2.43 11.01 36.73
C SER A 311 -1.31 11.55 37.60
N ILE A 312 -0.40 12.28 37.00
CA ILE A 312 0.77 12.89 37.66
C ILE A 312 0.75 14.38 37.31
N TRP A 313 0.42 15.21 38.28
CA TRP A 313 0.41 16.66 38.14
C TRP A 313 1.62 17.27 38.86
N ASN A 314 2.18 18.33 38.30
CA ASN A 314 3.20 19.15 38.94
C ASN A 314 2.98 20.66 38.66
N ASP A 315 3.45 21.52 39.57
CA ASP A 315 3.36 22.97 39.50
C ASP A 315 4.51 23.63 38.73
N GLY A 316 5.15 22.94 37.83
CA GLY A 316 6.33 23.39 37.06
C GLY A 316 6.04 24.45 35.97
N GLY A 317 4.83 24.98 35.94
CA GLY A 317 4.38 25.94 34.95
C GLY A 317 3.69 25.28 33.71
N GLU A 318 2.99 26.09 32.97
CA GLU A 318 2.29 25.67 31.75
C GLU A 318 3.24 25.62 30.57
N LEU A 319 3.06 24.63 29.70
CA LEU A 319 3.75 24.56 28.41
C LEU A 319 3.10 25.48 27.37
N SER A 320 3.93 26.05 26.50
CA SER A 320 3.44 26.75 25.33
C SER A 320 2.64 25.79 24.41
N THR A 321 1.78 26.32 23.55
CA THR A 321 1.04 25.48 22.60
C THR A 321 1.98 24.70 21.67
N GLU A 322 3.12 25.28 21.32
CA GLU A 322 4.13 24.65 20.48
C GLU A 322 4.84 23.52 21.23
N ASP A 323 5.37 23.77 22.44
CA ASP A 323 6.01 22.72 23.24
C ASP A 323 5.06 21.60 23.58
N PHE A 324 3.79 21.92 23.86
CA PHE A 324 2.75 20.95 24.17
C PHE A 324 2.48 19.99 23.01
N SER A 325 2.47 20.48 21.77
CA SER A 325 2.24 19.66 20.57
C SER A 325 3.38 18.68 20.30
N HIS A 326 4.59 19.00 20.72
CA HIS A 326 5.80 18.24 20.44
C HIS A 326 6.41 17.51 21.64
N MET A 327 5.84 17.65 22.86
CA MET A 327 6.43 17.12 24.09
C MET A 327 6.65 15.59 24.11
N PHE A 328 5.92 14.85 23.28
CA PHE A 328 6.08 13.40 23.11
C PHE A 328 6.92 13.03 21.87
N GLU A 329 7.45 14.01 21.14
CA GLU A 329 8.37 13.75 20.05
C GLU A 329 9.77 13.47 20.59
N ARG A 330 10.50 12.61 19.90
CA ARG A 330 11.87 12.23 20.27
C ARG A 330 12.79 13.43 20.15
N PHE A 331 13.65 13.63 21.14
CA PHE A 331 14.62 14.74 21.25
C PHE A 331 13.99 16.14 21.41
N HIS A 332 12.70 16.21 21.64
CA HIS A 332 12.11 17.49 22.03
C HIS A 332 12.46 17.78 23.48
N THR A 333 13.22 18.84 23.71
CA THR A 333 13.63 19.28 25.05
C THR A 333 13.20 20.71 25.27
N GLY A 334 12.46 20.98 26.35
CA GLY A 334 12.26 22.34 26.83
C GLY A 334 13.59 22.96 27.34
N GLN A 335 13.56 24.23 27.73
CA GLN A 335 14.77 25.03 28.07
C GLN A 335 15.75 24.39 29.06
N ASN A 336 15.36 23.38 29.84
CA ASN A 336 16.20 22.64 30.78
C ASN A 336 16.09 21.12 30.67
N GLY A 337 15.72 20.63 29.47
CA GLY A 337 15.48 19.22 29.24
C GLY A 337 16.74 18.34 29.29
N ASN A 338 16.55 17.04 29.56
CA ASN A 338 17.61 16.04 29.41
C ASN A 338 17.71 15.58 27.95
N SER A 339 17.55 14.30 27.69
CA SER A 339 17.66 13.69 26.33
C SER A 339 16.48 13.92 25.39
N GLY A 340 15.33 14.34 25.91
CA GLY A 340 14.08 14.42 25.12
C GLY A 340 13.55 13.07 24.63
N ILE A 341 14.08 11.95 25.12
CA ILE A 341 13.66 10.59 24.72
C ILE A 341 12.65 10.01 25.72
N GLY A 342 12.75 10.33 27.01
CA GLY A 342 12.00 9.67 28.07
C GLY A 342 10.48 9.74 27.91
N LEU A 343 9.90 10.90 27.58
CA LEU A 343 8.45 11.04 27.35
C LEU A 343 7.99 10.33 26.07
N ALA A 344 8.79 10.40 25.02
CA ALA A 344 8.52 9.67 23.77
C ALA A 344 8.51 8.16 24.01
N LEU A 345 9.49 7.66 24.75
CA LEU A 345 9.61 6.26 25.13
C LEU A 345 8.43 5.81 26.02
N SER A 346 8.05 6.64 27.02
CA SER A 346 6.89 6.34 27.87
C SER A 346 5.61 6.24 27.05
N LYS A 347 5.43 7.12 26.06
CA LYS A 347 4.26 7.05 25.16
C LYS A 347 4.27 5.78 24.35
N GLU A 348 5.39 5.38 23.79
CA GLU A 348 5.53 4.17 22.98
C GLU A 348 5.25 2.90 23.80
N ILE A 349 5.77 2.82 25.03
CA ILE A 349 5.49 1.72 25.97
C ILE A 349 3.98 1.64 26.26
N VAL A 350 3.34 2.76 26.58
CA VAL A 350 1.91 2.83 26.90
C VAL A 350 1.07 2.42 25.68
N GLU A 351 1.42 2.90 24.48
CA GLU A 351 0.74 2.54 23.23
C GLU A 351 0.92 1.06 22.86
N MET A 352 2.08 0.46 23.15
CA MET A 352 2.29 -1.00 22.99
C MET A 352 1.35 -1.84 23.85
N HIS A 353 0.92 -1.34 25.02
CA HIS A 353 -0.07 -1.98 25.88
C HIS A 353 -1.52 -1.73 25.41
N GLY A 354 -1.71 -0.99 24.29
CA GLY A 354 -3.04 -0.57 23.84
C GLY A 354 -3.65 0.56 24.67
N TRP A 355 -2.85 1.22 25.53
CA TRP A 355 -3.26 2.28 26.43
C TRP A 355 -2.99 3.65 25.83
N LYS A 356 -3.39 4.71 26.53
CA LYS A 356 -3.25 6.07 26.04
C LYS A 356 -2.49 6.95 27.06
N LEU A 357 -1.41 7.58 26.60
CA LEU A 357 -0.73 8.64 27.35
C LEU A 357 -1.13 10.01 26.78
N SER A 358 -1.46 10.94 27.66
CA SER A 358 -1.83 12.30 27.29
C SER A 358 -1.32 13.30 28.32
N ALA A 359 -1.27 14.56 27.94
CA ALA A 359 -0.92 15.66 28.83
C ALA A 359 -1.97 16.76 28.71
N LYS A 360 -2.05 17.62 29.72
CA LYS A 360 -2.83 18.86 29.68
C LYS A 360 -2.20 19.89 30.62
N ASN A 361 -2.31 21.17 30.29
CA ASN A 361 -2.10 22.24 31.24
C ASN A 361 -3.26 22.26 32.23
N ASP A 362 -2.97 22.27 33.51
CA ASP A 362 -3.97 22.20 34.57
C ASP A 362 -3.46 22.98 35.82
N ARG A 363 -4.27 23.86 36.37
CA ARG A 363 -3.97 24.61 37.59
C ARG A 363 -2.58 25.28 37.62
N HIS A 364 -2.22 25.96 36.51
CA HIS A 364 -0.91 26.57 36.28
C HIS A 364 0.28 25.59 36.32
N GLY A 365 0.04 24.34 36.02
CA GLY A 365 1.01 23.26 35.91
C GLY A 365 0.69 22.31 34.79
N ILE A 366 1.33 21.16 34.80
CA ILE A 366 1.17 20.11 33.81
C ILE A 366 0.63 18.86 34.47
N CYS A 367 -0.39 18.26 33.88
CA CYS A 367 -0.90 16.93 34.25
C CYS A 367 -0.62 15.93 33.12
N LEU A 368 0.16 14.90 33.44
CA LEU A 368 0.34 13.72 32.59
C LEU A 368 -0.68 12.66 33.00
N SER A 369 -1.37 12.05 32.05
CA SER A 369 -2.37 11.04 32.34
C SER A 369 -2.18 9.81 31.47
N MET A 370 -2.03 8.65 32.09
CA MET A 370 -1.98 7.32 31.47
C MET A 370 -3.29 6.60 31.75
N VAL A 371 -4.04 6.34 30.67
CA VAL A 371 -5.34 5.64 30.74
C VAL A 371 -5.10 4.18 30.35
N CYS A 372 -5.30 3.28 31.31
CA CYS A 372 -5.10 1.85 31.16
C CYS A 372 -6.46 1.23 30.81
N HIS A 373 -6.61 0.72 29.60
CA HIS A 373 -7.80 -0.03 29.22
C HIS A 373 -7.61 -1.52 29.61
N SER A 374 -8.64 -2.10 30.23
CA SER A 374 -8.68 -3.53 30.55
C SER A 374 -8.97 -4.38 29.33
#